data_bb89e2912005b95f42909840e5f1cd93
#
_entry.id   bb89e2912005b95f42909840e5f1cd93
#
_cell.length_a   1.000
_cell.length_b   1.000
_cell.length_c   1.000
_cell.angle_alpha   90.00
_cell.angle_beta   90.00
_cell.angle_gamma   90.00
#
_symmetry.space_group_name_H-M   'P 1'
#
loop_
_entity.id
_entity.type
_entity.pdbx_description
1 polymer ?
#
loop_
_entity_poly.entity_id
_entity_poly.type
_entity_poly.pdbx_seq_one_letter_code
_entity_poly.pdbx_strand_id
1 'polypeptide(L)'
;MRLALVLLVALLAAGCAETPKAPEAPAVVEAPATEAPTVKEETPKFKNSTLKYLAGRNLKPQPTRPLNVKSRCSHRDAIGTQTRLDLLVKEADVQKFVAQVSMKGHGTCRFDLKEFDQVEKLPQALLRHKKETGCLVRMWEQGPKVTIAFNSCPKSCDGKAFDYLWPIMVEAKNGQCF
;
A
#
# COMPACT_ATOMS: atom_id res chain seq x y z
N MET A 1 53.70 -42.63 1.83
CA MET A 1 53.74 -44.12 1.65
C MET A 1 52.31 -44.63 1.61
N ARG A 2 52.03 -45.37 0.48
CA ARG A 2 50.84 -46.20 0.18
C ARG A 2 49.53 -45.47 -0.05
N LEU A 3 49.10 -45.18 -1.27
CA LEU A 3 48.75 -46.00 -2.46
C LEU A 3 47.83 -47.17 -2.14
N ALA A 4 46.57 -46.99 -2.54
CA ALA A 4 45.63 -47.99 -3.07
C ALA A 4 44.42 -47.20 -3.56
N LEU A 5 44.20 -46.94 -4.80
CA LEU A 5 43.87 -47.77 -5.97
C LEU A 5 42.71 -48.70 -5.67
N VAL A 6 41.56 -48.50 -6.31
CA VAL A 6 40.79 -49.57 -6.97
C VAL A 6 39.39 -49.10 -7.37
N LEU A 7 39.16 -49.08 -8.69
CA LEU A 7 38.04 -49.55 -9.51
C LEU A 7 36.68 -48.88 -9.38
N LEU A 8 36.29 -48.07 -10.34
CA LEU A 8 35.64 -48.37 -11.65
C LEU A 8 34.51 -49.39 -11.59
N VAL A 9 33.27 -48.88 -11.54
CA VAL A 9 32.15 -49.57 -12.16
C VAL A 9 31.29 -48.51 -12.89
N ALA A 10 31.38 -48.55 -14.19
CA ALA A 10 30.45 -47.86 -15.11
C ALA A 10 29.17 -48.69 -15.20
N LEU A 11 28.06 -48.12 -14.83
CA LEU A 11 26.75 -48.62 -15.24
C LEU A 11 26.05 -47.55 -16.10
N LEU A 12 26.09 -47.83 -17.39
CA LEU A 12 25.28 -47.18 -18.40
C LEU A 12 23.82 -47.63 -18.18
N ALA A 13 22.99 -46.70 -17.72
CA ALA A 13 21.55 -46.82 -17.85
C ALA A 13 21.11 -45.77 -18.86
N ALA A 14 20.84 -46.22 -20.08
CA ALA A 14 20.15 -45.48 -21.10
C ALA A 14 18.68 -45.26 -20.64
N GLY A 15 18.38 -44.11 -20.10
CA GLY A 15 17.01 -43.65 -19.86
C GLY A 15 16.56 -42.79 -21.01
N CYS A 16 15.61 -43.28 -21.79
CA CYS A 16 14.91 -42.49 -22.81
C CYS A 16 14.26 -41.25 -22.15
N ALA A 17 14.76 -40.07 -22.50
CA ALA A 17 14.07 -38.82 -22.19
C ALA A 17 12.89 -38.67 -23.17
N GLU A 18 11.69 -38.98 -22.68
CA GLU A 18 10.48 -38.53 -23.36
C GLU A 18 10.37 -37.01 -23.17
N THR A 19 10.54 -36.30 -24.27
CA THR A 19 10.26 -34.86 -24.37
C THR A 19 8.76 -34.65 -24.14
N PRO A 20 8.33 -33.83 -23.19
CA PRO A 20 6.91 -33.47 -23.07
C PRO A 20 6.53 -32.71 -24.34
N LYS A 21 5.63 -33.30 -25.12
CA LYS A 21 4.97 -32.67 -26.27
C LYS A 21 4.26 -31.42 -25.79
N ALA A 22 4.66 -30.25 -26.30
CA ALA A 22 3.97 -29.00 -26.06
C ALA A 22 2.48 -29.16 -26.42
N PRO A 23 1.57 -28.60 -25.62
CA PRO A 23 0.16 -28.60 -25.99
C PRO A 23 0.00 -27.81 -27.30
N GLU A 24 -0.51 -28.48 -28.31
CA GLU A 24 -0.94 -27.92 -29.58
C GLU A 24 -2.00 -26.87 -29.29
N ALA A 25 -1.78 -25.63 -29.70
CA ALA A 25 -2.75 -24.57 -29.60
C ALA A 25 -4.04 -24.97 -30.33
N PRO A 26 -5.22 -24.87 -29.70
CA PRO A 26 -6.45 -25.16 -30.43
C PRO A 26 -6.62 -24.21 -31.59
N ALA A 27 -6.91 -24.78 -32.76
CA ALA A 27 -7.25 -24.06 -33.97
C ALA A 27 -8.31 -22.99 -33.68
N VAL A 28 -8.03 -21.75 -34.06
CA VAL A 28 -9.00 -20.67 -34.04
C VAL A 28 -10.12 -21.03 -35.00
N VAL A 29 -11.21 -21.54 -34.46
CA VAL A 29 -12.46 -21.63 -35.17
C VAL A 29 -13.07 -20.26 -35.18
N GLU A 30 -13.06 -19.62 -36.33
CA GLU A 30 -13.72 -18.36 -36.60
C GLU A 30 -15.23 -18.58 -36.40
N ALA A 31 -15.73 -18.20 -35.22
CA ALA A 31 -17.16 -18.22 -34.92
C ALA A 31 -17.79 -16.98 -35.57
N PRO A 32 -18.97 -17.13 -36.21
CA PRO A 32 -19.67 -16.02 -36.83
C PRO A 32 -19.96 -14.94 -35.78
N ALA A 33 -19.76 -13.67 -36.16
CA ALA A 33 -20.06 -12.50 -35.35
C ALA A 33 -21.55 -12.54 -34.91
N THR A 34 -21.76 -13.05 -33.71
CA THR A 34 -23.03 -12.87 -33.01
C THR A 34 -23.00 -11.50 -32.39
N GLU A 35 -23.90 -10.63 -32.86
CA GLU A 35 -24.14 -9.32 -32.26
C GLU A 35 -24.27 -9.46 -30.74
N ALA A 36 -23.40 -8.81 -30.02
CA ALA A 36 -23.46 -8.76 -28.56
C ALA A 36 -24.80 -8.17 -28.13
N PRO A 37 -25.56 -8.85 -27.25
CA PRO A 37 -26.77 -8.26 -26.70
C PRO A 37 -26.36 -7.01 -25.93
N THR A 38 -26.96 -5.88 -26.31
CA THR A 38 -26.85 -4.60 -25.59
C THR A 38 -27.42 -4.83 -24.19
N VAL A 39 -26.54 -5.18 -23.24
CA VAL A 39 -26.89 -5.24 -21.83
C VAL A 39 -27.17 -3.79 -21.43
N LYS A 40 -28.45 -3.45 -21.30
CA LYS A 40 -28.86 -2.23 -20.60
C LYS A 40 -28.34 -2.38 -19.18
N GLU A 41 -27.31 -1.62 -18.85
CA GLU A 41 -26.75 -1.51 -17.51
C GLU A 41 -27.84 -0.96 -16.60
N GLU A 42 -28.63 -1.85 -15.99
CA GLU A 42 -29.59 -1.48 -14.97
C GLU A 42 -28.77 -1.06 -13.73
N THR A 43 -28.70 0.25 -13.50
CA THR A 43 -28.13 0.80 -12.28
C THR A 43 -28.79 0.16 -11.07
N PRO A 44 -28.03 -0.45 -10.14
CA PRO A 44 -28.60 -1.14 -8.98
C PRO A 44 -29.42 -0.15 -8.14
N LYS A 45 -30.74 -0.43 -8.02
CA LYS A 45 -31.65 0.38 -7.21
C LYS A 45 -31.41 0.07 -5.73
N PHE A 46 -30.60 0.88 -5.06
CA PHE A 46 -30.41 0.80 -3.61
C PHE A 46 -31.68 1.28 -2.89
N LYS A 47 -32.54 0.33 -2.47
CA LYS A 47 -33.84 0.63 -1.83
C LYS A 47 -33.74 1.45 -0.55
N ASN A 48 -32.62 1.36 0.18
CA ASN A 48 -32.39 2.03 1.48
C ASN A 48 -31.20 3.00 1.48
N SER A 49 -30.77 3.48 0.31
CA SER A 49 -29.66 4.44 0.24
C SER A 49 -30.14 5.87 0.46
N THR A 50 -29.48 6.60 1.33
CA THR A 50 -29.64 8.08 1.48
C THR A 50 -29.21 8.82 0.21
N LEU A 51 -28.53 8.14 -0.74
CA LEU A 51 -28.13 8.71 -2.03
C LEU A 51 -29.30 9.16 -2.88
N LYS A 52 -30.52 8.64 -2.65
CA LYS A 52 -31.74 9.10 -3.34
C LYS A 52 -31.99 10.59 -3.15
N TYR A 53 -31.59 11.15 -1.98
CA TYR A 53 -31.73 12.60 -1.69
C TYR A 53 -30.67 13.45 -2.39
N LEU A 54 -29.63 12.83 -2.92
CA LEU A 54 -28.56 13.47 -3.70
C LEU A 54 -28.79 13.33 -5.20
N ALA A 55 -29.74 12.46 -5.61
CA ALA A 55 -30.09 12.30 -7.02
C ALA A 55 -30.63 13.63 -7.58
N GLY A 56 -30.08 14.08 -8.69
CA GLY A 56 -30.41 15.31 -9.34
C GLY A 56 -29.74 16.57 -8.75
N ARG A 57 -28.97 16.44 -7.67
CA ARG A 57 -28.14 17.57 -7.19
C ARG A 57 -26.83 17.60 -7.98
N ASN A 58 -26.55 18.72 -8.58
CA ASN A 58 -25.29 18.97 -9.28
C ASN A 58 -24.17 19.18 -8.25
N LEU A 59 -23.76 18.09 -7.59
CA LEU A 59 -22.72 18.13 -6.58
C LEU A 59 -21.37 18.32 -7.28
N LYS A 60 -20.86 19.54 -7.23
CA LYS A 60 -19.49 19.79 -7.69
C LYS A 60 -18.51 19.16 -6.71
N PRO A 61 -17.47 18.46 -7.19
CA PRO A 61 -16.38 18.00 -6.33
C PRO A 61 -15.82 19.18 -5.55
N GLN A 62 -15.57 18.97 -4.26
CA GLN A 62 -14.89 20.01 -3.47
C GLN A 62 -13.50 20.24 -4.04
N PRO A 63 -13.09 21.51 -4.23
CA PRO A 63 -11.74 21.80 -4.71
C PRO A 63 -10.73 21.24 -3.71
N THR A 64 -9.82 20.43 -4.21
CA THR A 64 -8.72 19.88 -3.41
C THR A 64 -7.67 20.97 -3.24
N ARG A 65 -7.42 21.38 -1.99
CA ARG A 65 -6.35 22.32 -1.68
C ARG A 65 -5.05 21.58 -1.37
N PRO A 66 -3.90 22.20 -1.66
CA PRO A 66 -2.61 21.63 -1.27
C PRO A 66 -2.52 21.45 0.25
N LEU A 67 -2.00 20.30 0.67
CA LEU A 67 -1.81 20.00 2.08
C LEU A 67 -0.72 20.91 2.69
N ASN A 68 -1.05 21.54 3.81
CA ASN A 68 -0.13 22.35 4.59
C ASN A 68 -0.21 21.93 6.06
N VAL A 69 0.85 21.33 6.61
CA VAL A 69 0.89 20.89 8.01
C VAL A 69 2.31 20.90 8.54
N LYS A 70 2.44 21.32 9.79
CA LYS A 70 3.68 21.22 10.57
C LYS A 70 3.36 20.54 11.89
N SER A 71 4.04 19.44 12.21
CA SER A 71 3.89 18.72 13.47
C SER A 71 5.24 18.30 14.01
N ARG A 72 5.45 18.50 15.29
CA ARG A 72 6.48 17.83 16.08
C ARG A 72 5.83 17.41 17.37
N CYS A 73 5.41 16.17 17.44
CA CYS A 73 4.60 15.67 18.53
C CYS A 73 5.05 14.31 19.06
N SER A 74 4.70 14.05 20.30
CA SER A 74 4.78 12.73 20.93
C SER A 74 3.48 12.49 21.67
N HIS A 75 2.87 11.36 21.41
CA HIS A 75 1.60 10.95 22.02
C HIS A 75 1.70 9.52 22.54
N ARG A 76 1.04 9.24 23.66
CA ARG A 76 0.84 7.89 24.18
C ARG A 76 -0.66 7.68 24.37
N ASP A 77 -1.18 6.65 23.72
CA ASP A 77 -2.58 6.28 23.87
C ASP A 77 -2.86 5.45 25.16
N ALA A 78 -4.13 5.18 25.42
CA ALA A 78 -4.58 4.45 26.61
C ALA A 78 -4.11 2.98 26.63
N ILE A 79 -3.82 2.37 25.48
CA ILE A 79 -3.32 0.99 25.38
C ILE A 79 -1.79 0.90 25.41
N GLY A 80 -1.12 2.05 25.50
CA GLY A 80 0.33 2.14 25.66
C GLY A 80 1.12 2.25 24.36
N THR A 81 0.45 2.45 23.22
CA THR A 81 1.13 2.79 21.95
C THR A 81 1.77 4.17 22.09
N GLN A 82 3.01 4.28 21.70
CA GLN A 82 3.73 5.55 21.71
C GLN A 82 4.03 5.98 20.28
N THR A 83 3.51 7.12 19.88
CA THR A 83 3.75 7.76 18.58
C THR A 83 4.71 8.93 18.76
N ARG A 84 5.70 9.05 17.87
CA ARG A 84 6.55 10.22 17.69
C ARG A 84 6.52 10.62 16.24
N LEU A 85 6.31 11.90 15.97
CA LEU A 85 6.19 12.42 14.60
C LEU A 85 6.95 13.74 14.47
N ASP A 86 7.71 13.89 13.38
CA ASP A 86 8.27 15.15 12.91
C ASP A 86 7.91 15.30 11.45
N LEU A 87 6.95 16.17 11.15
CA LEU A 87 6.33 16.35 9.84
C LEU A 87 6.35 17.81 9.43
N LEU A 88 6.72 18.08 8.19
CA LEU A 88 6.57 19.36 7.52
C LEU A 88 6.12 19.13 6.09
N VAL A 89 4.92 19.58 5.77
CA VAL A 89 4.38 19.62 4.41
C VAL A 89 4.01 21.04 4.07
N LYS A 90 4.48 21.55 2.93
CA LYS A 90 4.16 22.88 2.39
C LYS A 90 3.71 22.75 0.96
N GLU A 91 2.54 23.31 0.64
CA GLU A 91 1.96 23.24 -0.70
C GLU A 91 1.98 21.80 -1.28
N ALA A 92 1.55 20.85 -0.43
CA ALA A 92 1.55 19.41 -0.68
C ALA A 92 2.95 18.80 -0.94
N ASP A 93 4.03 19.55 -0.75
CA ASP A 93 5.41 19.08 -0.82
C ASP A 93 5.88 18.60 0.55
N VAL A 94 6.22 17.32 0.67
CA VAL A 94 6.67 16.73 1.94
C VAL A 94 8.15 17.03 2.11
N GLN A 95 8.45 18.03 2.92
CA GLN A 95 9.83 18.49 3.18
C GLN A 95 10.50 17.73 4.32
N LYS A 96 9.69 17.20 5.25
CA LYS A 96 10.16 16.38 6.37
C LYS A 96 9.10 15.38 6.76
N PHE A 97 9.52 14.15 6.96
CA PHE A 97 8.67 13.10 7.51
C PHE A 97 9.56 12.09 8.24
N VAL A 98 9.40 12.03 9.55
CA VAL A 98 9.97 11.00 10.41
C VAL A 98 8.86 10.56 11.35
N ALA A 99 8.52 9.29 11.33
CA ALA A 99 7.51 8.72 12.22
C ALA A 99 8.05 7.47 12.91
N GLN A 100 7.77 7.35 14.20
CA GLN A 100 8.03 6.15 14.98
C GLN A 100 6.80 5.84 15.79
N VAL A 101 6.30 4.59 15.66
CA VAL A 101 5.17 4.09 16.43
C VAL A 101 5.59 2.82 17.13
N SER A 102 5.61 2.86 18.46
CA SER A 102 5.99 1.73 19.31
C SER A 102 4.74 1.16 19.98
N MET A 103 4.42 -0.10 19.69
CA MET A 103 3.26 -0.80 20.20
C MET A 103 3.71 -1.84 21.24
N LYS A 104 3.20 -1.71 22.45
CA LYS A 104 3.58 -2.58 23.57
C LYS A 104 3.32 -4.06 23.22
N GLY A 105 4.36 -4.88 23.29
CA GLY A 105 4.29 -6.32 23.01
C GLY A 105 4.31 -6.71 21.52
N HIS A 106 4.25 -5.73 20.58
CA HIS A 106 4.19 -6.01 19.14
C HIS A 106 5.40 -5.51 18.36
N GLY A 107 6.14 -4.53 18.90
CA GLY A 107 7.32 -3.96 18.25
C GLY A 107 7.14 -2.49 17.88
N THR A 108 8.01 -2.03 16.98
CA THR A 108 8.07 -0.62 16.58
C THR A 108 8.14 -0.50 15.06
N CYS A 109 7.36 0.41 14.50
CA CYS A 109 7.46 0.84 13.12
C CYS A 109 8.24 2.16 13.02
N ARG A 110 9.08 2.29 12.00
CA ARG A 110 9.92 3.48 11.75
C ARG A 110 9.85 3.87 10.30
N PHE A 111 9.64 5.14 10.04
CA PHE A 111 9.55 5.71 8.71
C PHE A 111 10.38 6.99 8.65
N ASP A 112 11.22 7.11 7.63
CA ASP A 112 12.03 8.32 7.36
C ASP A 112 11.86 8.70 5.88
N LEU A 113 11.61 9.98 5.60
CA LEU A 113 11.45 10.49 4.23
C LEU A 113 12.60 10.09 3.29
N LYS A 114 13.81 9.90 3.82
CA LYS A 114 14.97 9.45 3.04
C LYS A 114 14.76 8.13 2.34
N GLU A 115 13.88 7.27 2.86
CA GLU A 115 13.55 5.96 2.31
C GLU A 115 12.42 6.02 1.28
N PHE A 116 11.82 7.19 1.07
CA PHE A 116 10.65 7.39 0.22
C PHE A 116 10.91 8.42 -0.88
N ASP A 117 10.19 8.25 -1.99
CA ASP A 117 10.02 9.26 -3.02
C ASP A 117 8.57 9.75 -3.00
N GLN A 118 8.37 11.05 -3.09
CA GLN A 118 7.03 11.59 -3.24
C GLN A 118 6.57 11.43 -4.70
N VAL A 119 5.47 10.71 -4.92
CA VAL A 119 4.95 10.37 -6.25
C VAL A 119 3.68 11.13 -6.63
N GLU A 120 2.94 11.64 -5.64
CA GLU A 120 1.76 12.48 -5.84
C GLU A 120 1.73 13.63 -4.84
N LYS A 121 1.14 14.75 -5.23
CA LYS A 121 0.89 15.91 -4.37
C LYS A 121 -0.61 16.14 -4.13
N LEU A 122 -1.45 15.86 -5.12
CA LEU A 122 -2.90 16.05 -5.07
C LEU A 122 -3.60 14.82 -5.67
N PRO A 123 -4.76 14.41 -5.14
CA PRO A 123 -5.54 15.00 -4.04
C PRO A 123 -4.99 14.70 -2.64
N GLN A 124 -3.93 13.93 -2.52
CA GLN A 124 -3.23 13.54 -1.30
C GLN A 124 -1.73 13.58 -1.54
N ALA A 125 -0.93 13.86 -0.52
CA ALA A 125 0.51 13.64 -0.62
C ALA A 125 0.78 12.14 -0.51
N LEU A 126 1.40 11.55 -1.53
CA LEU A 126 1.69 10.12 -1.61
C LEU A 126 3.20 9.90 -1.68
N LEU A 127 3.71 9.16 -0.72
CA LEU A 127 5.09 8.70 -0.66
C LEU A 127 5.16 7.21 -1.00
N ARG A 128 6.11 6.81 -1.85
CA ARG A 128 6.41 5.42 -2.20
C ARG A 128 7.79 5.06 -1.67
N HIS A 129 7.88 3.93 -0.97
CA HIS A 129 9.16 3.45 -0.47
C HIS A 129 10.07 3.00 -1.61
N LYS A 130 11.36 3.40 -1.56
CA LYS A 130 12.36 3.16 -2.63
C LYS A 130 12.68 1.68 -2.84
N LYS A 131 12.64 0.88 -1.78
CA LYS A 131 13.08 -0.52 -1.79
C LYS A 131 11.97 -1.52 -1.48
N GLU A 132 10.93 -1.13 -0.76
CA GLU A 132 9.81 -2.00 -0.36
C GLU A 132 8.65 -1.84 -1.32
N THR A 133 8.49 -2.82 -2.23
CA THR A 133 7.41 -2.80 -3.21
C THR A 133 6.04 -2.81 -2.53
N GLY A 134 5.16 -1.89 -2.91
CA GLY A 134 3.82 -1.75 -2.36
C GLY A 134 3.73 -0.91 -1.09
N CYS A 135 4.85 -0.61 -0.41
CA CYS A 135 4.83 0.27 0.75
C CYS A 135 4.57 1.72 0.33
N LEU A 136 3.48 2.27 0.84
CA LEU A 136 3.00 3.62 0.56
C LEU A 136 2.64 4.34 1.86
N VAL A 137 2.98 5.62 1.95
CA VAL A 137 2.47 6.51 2.99
C VAL A 137 1.61 7.57 2.32
N ARG A 138 0.38 7.71 2.80
CA ARG A 138 -0.61 8.66 2.28
C ARG A 138 -0.93 9.69 3.33
N MET A 139 -0.99 10.96 2.92
CA MET A 139 -1.30 12.06 3.81
C MET A 139 -2.39 12.93 3.18
N TRP A 140 -3.50 13.15 3.90
CA TRP A 140 -4.60 13.99 3.43
C TRP A 140 -5.27 14.72 4.58
N GLU A 141 -5.92 15.81 4.26
CA GLU A 141 -6.72 16.58 5.21
C GLU A 141 -8.14 16.01 5.29
N GLN A 142 -8.63 15.84 6.50
CA GLN A 142 -9.98 15.41 6.79
C GLN A 142 -10.59 16.32 7.88
N GLY A 143 -11.31 17.34 7.44
CA GLY A 143 -11.78 18.39 8.35
C GLY A 143 -10.61 19.12 9.02
N PRO A 144 -10.57 19.23 10.36
CA PRO A 144 -9.49 19.91 11.07
C PRO A 144 -8.24 19.06 11.24
N LYS A 145 -8.25 17.81 10.79
CA LYS A 145 -7.18 16.84 11.01
C LYS A 145 -6.49 16.43 9.72
N VAL A 146 -5.21 16.14 9.84
CA VAL A 146 -4.43 15.47 8.80
C VAL A 146 -4.25 14.02 9.21
N THR A 147 -4.60 13.11 8.31
CA THR A 147 -4.42 11.67 8.48
C THR A 147 -3.19 11.22 7.72
N ILE A 148 -2.35 10.42 8.38
CA ILE A 148 -1.16 9.79 7.82
C ILE A 148 -1.38 8.29 7.91
N ALA A 149 -1.60 7.63 6.76
CA ALA A 149 -1.86 6.20 6.67
C ALA A 149 -0.70 5.47 6.01
N PHE A 150 -0.48 4.24 6.46
CA PHE A 150 0.58 3.35 6.01
C PHE A 150 -0.02 2.13 5.34
N ASN A 151 0.40 1.83 4.12
CA ASN A 151 -0.11 0.70 3.36
C ASN A 151 1.04 -0.23 2.98
N SER A 152 0.91 -1.51 3.31
CA SER A 152 1.83 -2.59 2.89
C SER A 152 3.31 -2.32 3.18
N CYS A 153 3.63 -1.85 4.41
CA CYS A 153 4.98 -1.51 4.85
C CYS A 153 5.52 -2.42 5.99
N PRO A 154 5.40 -3.76 5.90
CA PRO A 154 5.83 -4.64 6.99
C PRO A 154 7.33 -4.58 7.27
N LYS A 155 8.18 -4.30 6.27
CA LYS A 155 9.64 -4.21 6.44
C LYS A 155 10.09 -2.95 7.19
N SER A 156 9.23 -1.94 7.27
CA SER A 156 9.46 -0.74 8.08
C SER A 156 9.15 -0.97 9.57
N CYS A 157 8.77 -2.20 9.96
CA CYS A 157 8.34 -2.55 11.29
C CYS A 157 9.09 -3.77 11.85
N ASP A 158 9.27 -3.80 13.17
CA ASP A 158 9.82 -4.96 13.88
C ASP A 158 8.70 -6.01 14.06
N GLY A 159 9.00 -7.29 13.82
CA GLY A 159 8.09 -8.40 14.08
C GLY A 159 6.75 -8.26 13.35
N LYS A 160 5.64 -8.29 14.11
CA LYS A 160 4.27 -8.15 13.62
C LYS A 160 3.68 -6.77 13.88
N ALA A 161 4.52 -5.78 14.16
CA ALA A 161 4.07 -4.45 14.55
C ALA A 161 3.20 -3.78 13.47
N PHE A 162 3.43 -4.08 12.20
CA PHE A 162 2.65 -3.52 11.09
C PHE A 162 1.16 -3.90 11.16
N ASP A 163 0.82 -5.09 11.64
CA ASP A 163 -0.58 -5.55 11.76
C ASP A 163 -1.39 -4.76 12.79
N TYR A 164 -0.70 -4.04 13.68
CA TYR A 164 -1.28 -3.22 14.74
C TYR A 164 -1.09 -1.72 14.51
N LEU A 165 -0.53 -1.34 13.36
CA LEU A 165 -0.25 0.04 13.03
C LEU A 165 -1.51 0.75 12.53
N TRP A 166 -2.00 1.71 13.33
CA TRP A 166 -3.09 2.60 12.96
C TRP A 166 -2.57 3.88 12.30
N PRO A 167 -3.39 4.54 11.51
CA PRO A 167 -3.03 5.86 10.98
C PRO A 167 -2.72 6.85 12.11
N ILE A 168 -1.72 7.69 11.89
CA ILE A 168 -1.43 8.82 12.77
C ILE A 168 -2.35 9.98 12.38
N MET A 169 -3.01 10.57 13.36
CA MET A 169 -3.80 11.77 13.15
C MET A 169 -3.13 12.96 13.80
N VAL A 170 -3.15 14.09 13.09
CA VAL A 170 -2.53 15.36 13.52
C VAL A 170 -3.56 16.47 13.40
N GLU A 171 -3.70 17.30 14.42
CA GLU A 171 -4.48 18.53 14.33
C GLU A 171 -3.78 19.51 13.40
N ALA A 172 -4.44 19.90 12.30
CA ALA A 172 -3.81 20.74 11.28
C ALA A 172 -3.39 22.12 11.81
N LYS A 173 -4.14 22.65 12.78
CA LYS A 173 -3.95 24.01 13.32
C LYS A 173 -2.74 24.12 14.25
N ASN A 174 -2.51 23.15 15.11
CA ASN A 174 -1.47 23.22 16.16
C ASN A 174 -0.43 22.11 16.08
N GLY A 175 -0.60 21.13 15.18
CA GLY A 175 0.33 20.03 14.98
C GLY A 175 0.34 18.97 16.10
N GLN A 176 -0.65 18.95 16.96
CA GLN A 176 -0.79 17.94 18.01
C GLN A 176 -1.21 16.61 17.42
N CYS A 177 -0.60 15.49 17.85
CA CYS A 177 -1.00 14.13 17.45
C CYS A 177 -1.88 13.45 18.50
N PHE A 178 -2.68 12.48 18.02
CA PHE A 178 -3.61 11.68 18.81
C PHE A 178 -3.24 10.21 18.73
#